data_166993b2cd17e170d6f23a20c0ba4ba9
#
_entry.id   166993b2cd17e170d6f23a20c0ba4ba9
#
_cell.length_a   1.000
_cell.length_b   1.000
_cell.length_c   1.000
_cell.angle_alpha   90.00
_cell.angle_beta   90.00
_cell.angle_gamma   90.00
#
_symmetry.space_group_name_H-M   'P 1'
#
loop_
_entity.id
_entity.type
_entity.pdbx_description
1 polymer ?
#
loop_
_entity_poly.entity_id
_entity_poly.type
_entity_poly.pdbx_seq_one_letter_code
_entity_poly.pdbx_strand_id
1 'polypeptide(L)'
;ALVAGAWAAGVSATALRDELLALKREHFWDPAFGLGLLRGDLFRQKLGALLPAQTFAACRAPVAISVYDVLRARTRVLTEGHLVHAICASCAVPVLFQPAWVDGRPLLDGGIADRPGISGIPDGERLFYHHLADRSPWRRPGSPSLEIPRRENMTSLILSGLPRVGPFRLEQGAVAFEVARKAARDALDRTIAGGEVRAGGYAA
;
A
#
# COMPACT_ATOMS: atom_id res chain seq x y z
N ALA A 1 2.63 0.04 -1.51
CA ALA A 1 4.03 -0.30 -1.22
C ALA A 1 4.21 -1.77 -0.89
N LEU A 2 3.60 -2.29 0.19
CA LEU A 2 3.79 -3.67 0.65
C LEU A 2 3.54 -4.71 -0.45
N VAL A 3 2.37 -4.68 -1.09
CA VAL A 3 2.00 -5.66 -2.12
C VAL A 3 2.93 -5.58 -3.33
N ALA A 4 3.21 -4.37 -3.83
CA ALA A 4 4.08 -4.16 -4.98
C ALA A 4 5.53 -4.59 -4.67
N GLY A 5 6.06 -4.20 -3.52
CA GLY A 5 7.41 -4.56 -3.09
C GLY A 5 7.57 -6.07 -2.87
N ALA A 6 6.61 -6.72 -2.21
CA ALA A 6 6.65 -8.16 -1.99
C ALA A 6 6.58 -8.94 -3.32
N TRP A 7 5.70 -8.53 -4.22
CA TRP A 7 5.62 -9.16 -5.54
C TRP A 7 6.90 -8.95 -6.36
N ALA A 8 7.45 -7.74 -6.38
CA ALA A 8 8.70 -7.44 -7.06
C ALA A 8 9.89 -8.21 -6.46
N ALA A 9 9.89 -8.42 -5.14
CA ALA A 9 10.89 -9.24 -4.44
C ALA A 9 10.79 -10.75 -4.74
N GLY A 10 9.73 -11.22 -5.41
CA GLY A 10 9.56 -12.62 -5.78
C GLY A 10 8.54 -13.39 -4.94
N VAL A 11 7.85 -12.76 -3.99
CA VAL A 11 6.77 -13.41 -3.24
C VAL A 11 5.60 -13.67 -4.18
N SER A 12 5.07 -14.89 -4.19
CA SER A 12 3.88 -15.21 -4.98
C SER A 12 2.62 -14.57 -4.40
N ALA A 13 1.62 -14.31 -5.24
CA ALA A 13 0.34 -13.76 -4.78
C ALA A 13 -0.35 -14.66 -3.74
N THR A 14 -0.21 -15.99 -3.88
CA THR A 14 -0.76 -16.95 -2.92
C THR A 14 -0.03 -16.87 -1.58
N ALA A 15 1.30 -16.89 -1.58
CA ALA A 15 2.09 -16.78 -0.36
C ALA A 15 1.83 -15.44 0.35
N LEU A 16 1.76 -14.33 -0.39
CA LEU A 16 1.45 -13.03 0.18
C LEU A 16 0.04 -12.98 0.78
N ARG A 17 -0.96 -13.56 0.10
CA ARG A 17 -2.32 -13.70 0.64
C ARG A 17 -2.30 -14.44 1.97
N ASP A 18 -1.66 -15.61 2.00
CA ASP A 18 -1.66 -16.47 3.18
C ASP A 18 -0.96 -15.80 4.37
N GLU A 19 0.16 -15.11 4.14
CA GLU A 19 0.84 -14.31 5.15
C GLU A 19 0.00 -13.14 5.67
N LEU A 20 -0.70 -12.42 4.78
CA LEU A 20 -1.54 -11.30 5.19
C LEU A 20 -2.81 -11.77 5.94
N LEU A 21 -3.40 -12.90 5.55
CA LEU A 21 -4.55 -13.46 6.26
C LEU A 21 -4.17 -14.10 7.60
N ALA A 22 -2.94 -14.60 7.74
CA ALA A 22 -2.39 -15.11 9.00
C ALA A 22 -1.87 -14.00 9.92
N LEU A 23 -1.92 -12.72 9.49
CA LEU A 23 -1.39 -11.61 10.27
C LEU A 23 -2.18 -11.42 11.55
N LYS A 24 -1.45 -11.45 12.69
CA LYS A 24 -1.99 -11.16 14.00
C LYS A 24 -1.38 -9.87 14.54
N ARG A 25 -2.06 -9.26 15.50
CA ARG A 25 -1.61 -8.03 16.14
C ARG A 25 -0.22 -8.19 16.79
N GLU A 26 0.08 -9.32 17.41
CA GLU A 26 1.38 -9.64 18.00
C GLU A 26 2.55 -9.58 17.01
N HIS A 27 2.29 -9.73 15.72
CA HIS A 27 3.33 -9.71 14.68
C HIS A 27 3.85 -8.31 14.34
N PHE A 28 3.17 -7.24 14.81
CA PHE A 28 3.57 -5.86 14.56
C PHE A 28 3.35 -4.92 15.75
N TRP A 29 2.86 -5.44 16.88
CA TRP A 29 2.52 -4.62 18.04
C TRP A 29 3.73 -4.49 18.97
N ASP A 30 4.52 -3.44 18.80
CA ASP A 30 5.72 -3.11 19.55
C ASP A 30 5.69 -1.66 20.08
N PRO A 31 4.82 -1.37 21.05
CA PRO A 31 4.65 -0.01 21.56
C PRO A 31 5.96 0.54 22.17
N ALA A 32 6.22 1.81 21.90
CA ALA A 32 7.38 2.53 22.43
C ALA A 32 7.09 4.03 22.54
N PHE A 33 7.83 4.71 23.40
CA PHE A 33 7.79 6.17 23.48
C PHE A 33 8.40 6.79 22.21
N GLY A 34 7.77 7.86 21.70
CA GLY A 34 8.25 8.61 20.53
C GLY A 34 7.12 9.33 19.80
N LEU A 35 7.34 9.62 18.52
CA LEU A 35 6.38 10.33 17.66
C LEU A 35 5.24 9.44 17.15
N GLY A 36 5.32 8.14 17.39
CA GLY A 36 4.31 7.13 17.05
C GLY A 36 4.16 6.11 18.17
N LEU A 37 3.01 5.43 18.19
CA LEU A 37 2.68 4.41 19.19
C LEU A 37 3.56 3.15 19.06
N LEU A 38 3.88 2.75 17.84
CA LEU A 38 4.62 1.52 17.53
C LEU A 38 6.01 1.86 16.98
N ARG A 39 7.02 1.10 17.37
CA ARG A 39 8.39 1.24 16.87
C ARG A 39 8.51 0.77 15.43
N GLY A 40 7.82 -0.30 15.06
CA GLY A 40 7.84 -0.92 13.75
C GLY A 40 8.95 -1.94 13.54
N ASP A 41 9.65 -2.34 14.59
CA ASP A 41 10.74 -3.33 14.51
C ASP A 41 10.21 -4.72 14.21
N LEU A 42 9.10 -5.13 14.85
CA LEU A 42 8.46 -6.41 14.56
C LEU A 42 7.95 -6.48 13.11
N PHE A 43 7.36 -5.41 12.61
CA PHE A 43 6.93 -5.33 11.21
C PHE A 43 8.11 -5.45 10.26
N ARG A 44 9.21 -4.74 10.52
CA ARG A 44 10.44 -4.83 9.74
C ARG A 44 11.04 -6.23 9.74
N GLN A 45 11.10 -6.88 10.91
CA GLN A 45 11.60 -8.24 11.05
C GLN A 45 10.75 -9.24 10.26
N LYS A 46 9.42 -9.14 10.36
CA LYS A 46 8.49 -9.99 9.60
C LYS A 46 8.66 -9.80 8.09
N LEU A 47 8.79 -8.57 7.62
CA LEU A 47 9.07 -8.29 6.20
C LEU A 47 10.42 -8.85 5.76
N GLY A 48 11.47 -8.68 6.56
CA GLY A 48 12.79 -9.22 6.27
C GLY A 48 12.78 -10.74 6.13
N ALA A 49 11.98 -11.44 6.92
CA ALA A 49 11.81 -12.89 6.82
C ALA A 49 10.96 -13.31 5.60
N LEU A 50 10.01 -12.49 5.18
CA LEU A 50 9.08 -12.79 4.08
C LEU A 50 9.73 -12.55 2.70
N LEU A 51 10.52 -11.49 2.55
CA LEU A 51 11.00 -11.05 1.23
C LEU A 51 12.27 -11.81 0.80
N PRO A 52 12.24 -12.55 -0.33
CA PRO A 52 13.44 -13.19 -0.88
C PRO A 52 14.51 -12.17 -1.31
N ALA A 53 14.09 -11.04 -1.89
CA ALA A 53 14.98 -9.93 -2.27
C ALA A 53 14.92 -8.82 -1.21
N GLN A 54 16.08 -8.49 -0.64
CA GLN A 54 16.20 -7.46 0.42
C GLN A 54 16.51 -6.06 -0.13
N THR A 55 16.89 -5.97 -1.41
CA THR A 55 17.24 -4.70 -2.07
C THR A 55 16.43 -4.53 -3.35
N PHE A 56 16.29 -3.28 -3.80
CA PHE A 56 15.63 -3.00 -5.08
C PHE A 56 16.35 -3.67 -6.26
N ALA A 57 17.68 -3.70 -6.24
CA ALA A 57 18.49 -4.30 -7.30
C ALA A 57 18.30 -5.83 -7.43
N ALA A 58 17.92 -6.51 -6.34
CA ALA A 58 17.68 -7.95 -6.34
C ALA A 58 16.23 -8.31 -6.74
N CYS A 59 15.35 -7.33 -6.96
CA CYS A 59 13.98 -7.57 -7.37
C CYS A 59 13.90 -8.14 -8.79
N ARG A 60 12.95 -9.04 -9.01
CA ARG A 60 12.64 -9.61 -10.34
C ARG A 60 11.97 -8.62 -11.31
N ALA A 61 11.44 -7.52 -10.79
CA ALA A 61 10.80 -6.46 -11.55
C ALA A 61 11.12 -5.10 -10.95
N PRO A 62 11.20 -4.03 -11.76
CA PRO A 62 11.34 -2.67 -11.24
C PRO A 62 10.19 -2.33 -10.30
N VAL A 63 10.50 -1.68 -9.20
CA VAL A 63 9.52 -1.20 -8.24
C VAL A 63 9.92 0.19 -7.73
N ALA A 64 8.93 1.06 -7.56
CA ALA A 64 9.08 2.39 -6.99
C ALA A 64 8.19 2.51 -5.75
N ILE A 65 8.74 2.99 -4.67
CA ILE A 65 8.06 3.13 -3.38
C ILE A 65 7.98 4.60 -3.00
N SER A 66 6.77 5.16 -2.95
CA SER A 66 6.55 6.53 -2.47
C SER A 66 6.58 6.59 -0.95
N VAL A 67 7.32 7.56 -0.42
CA VAL A 67 7.42 7.90 1.00
C VAL A 67 7.26 9.41 1.19
N TYR A 68 6.90 9.84 2.39
CA TYR A 68 6.87 11.26 2.74
C TYR A 68 8.14 11.66 3.50
N ASP A 69 8.96 12.52 2.92
CA ASP A 69 10.15 13.11 3.57
C ASP A 69 9.70 14.21 4.52
N VAL A 70 9.79 13.96 5.83
CA VAL A 70 9.30 14.89 6.87
C VAL A 70 10.08 16.21 6.85
N LEU A 71 11.40 16.17 6.63
CA LEU A 71 12.23 17.38 6.65
C LEU A 71 11.99 18.29 5.44
N ARG A 72 11.63 17.69 4.30
CA ARG A 72 11.38 18.45 3.05
C ARG A 72 9.89 18.68 2.78
N ALA A 73 9.01 18.13 3.62
CA ALA A 73 7.56 18.19 3.48
C ALA A 73 7.05 17.83 2.09
N ARG A 74 7.60 16.76 1.47
CA ARG A 74 7.26 16.32 0.12
C ARG A 74 7.36 14.81 -0.08
N THR A 75 6.74 14.32 -1.14
CA THR A 75 6.92 12.95 -1.61
C THR A 75 8.38 12.74 -2.08
N ARG A 76 8.97 11.63 -1.67
CA ARG A 76 10.19 11.06 -2.22
C ARG A 76 9.86 9.68 -2.78
N VAL A 77 10.33 9.39 -3.97
CA VAL A 77 10.22 8.06 -4.58
C VAL A 77 11.54 7.32 -4.36
N LEU A 78 11.48 6.12 -3.80
CA LEU A 78 12.62 5.24 -3.57
C LEU A 78 12.61 4.13 -4.63
N THR A 79 13.73 3.99 -5.33
CA THR A 79 13.95 2.99 -6.40
C THR A 79 15.25 2.20 -6.21
N GLU A 80 16.00 2.51 -5.16
CA GLU A 80 17.29 1.91 -4.84
C GLU A 80 17.48 1.73 -3.33
N GLY A 81 18.51 0.96 -2.94
CA GLY A 81 18.82 0.67 -1.54
C GLY A 81 18.05 -0.52 -0.98
N HIS A 82 17.77 -0.50 0.32
CA HIS A 82 17.09 -1.58 1.04
C HIS A 82 15.58 -1.53 0.85
N LEU A 83 15.03 -2.55 0.20
CA LEU A 83 13.59 -2.66 -0.10
C LEU A 83 12.74 -2.76 1.17
N VAL A 84 13.17 -3.55 2.17
CA VAL A 84 12.44 -3.70 3.44
C VAL A 84 12.30 -2.35 4.14
N HIS A 85 13.37 -1.56 4.20
CA HIS A 85 13.34 -0.23 4.82
C HIS A 85 12.42 0.72 4.07
N ALA A 86 12.42 0.68 2.74
CA ALA A 86 11.53 1.50 1.91
C ALA A 86 10.06 1.15 2.13
N ILE A 87 9.72 -0.16 2.20
CA ILE A 87 8.34 -0.61 2.48
C ILE A 87 7.92 -0.19 3.89
N CYS A 88 8.78 -0.38 4.91
CA CYS A 88 8.49 0.06 6.28
C CYS A 88 8.24 1.56 6.34
N ALA A 89 9.07 2.37 5.68
CA ALA A 89 8.88 3.81 5.61
C ALA A 89 7.56 4.20 4.94
N SER A 90 7.22 3.55 3.83
CA SER A 90 5.95 3.79 3.13
C SER A 90 4.72 3.29 3.87
N CYS A 91 4.87 2.43 4.87
CA CYS A 91 3.81 1.95 5.74
C CYS A 91 3.82 2.64 7.14
N ALA A 92 4.73 3.59 7.37
CA ALA A 92 4.84 4.31 8.63
C ALA A 92 3.75 5.39 8.76
N VAL A 93 2.50 4.94 9.02
CA VAL A 93 1.34 5.80 9.20
C VAL A 93 1.56 6.70 10.42
N PRO A 94 1.43 8.04 10.28
CA PRO A 94 1.58 8.98 11.38
C PRO A 94 0.74 8.60 12.60
N VAL A 95 1.26 8.88 13.79
CA VAL A 95 0.65 8.54 15.09
C VAL A 95 0.68 7.04 15.40
N LEU A 96 0.49 6.17 14.41
CA LEU A 96 0.53 4.71 14.63
C LEU A 96 1.98 4.20 14.67
N PHE A 97 2.81 4.56 13.70
CA PHE A 97 4.22 4.17 13.66
C PHE A 97 5.15 5.37 13.86
N GLN A 98 6.30 5.10 14.44
CA GLN A 98 7.39 6.07 14.46
C GLN A 98 7.91 6.30 13.04
N PRO A 99 8.44 7.51 12.71
CA PRO A 99 9.10 7.74 11.44
C PRO A 99 10.23 6.72 11.21
N ALA A 100 10.27 6.13 10.04
CA ALA A 100 11.35 5.23 9.65
C ALA A 100 12.55 6.05 9.16
N TRP A 101 13.75 5.72 9.63
CA TRP A 101 14.98 6.40 9.21
C TRP A 101 15.60 5.67 8.03
N VAL A 102 15.72 6.38 6.90
CA VAL A 102 16.38 5.89 5.69
C VAL A 102 17.35 6.97 5.21
N ASP A 103 18.60 6.61 5.03
CA ASP A 103 19.71 7.53 4.64
C ASP A 103 19.77 8.80 5.51
N GLY A 104 19.62 8.64 6.83
CA GLY A 104 19.65 9.75 7.79
C GLY A 104 18.44 10.67 7.75
N ARG A 105 17.32 10.28 7.11
CA ARG A 105 16.09 11.07 6.98
C ARG A 105 14.90 10.37 7.63
N PRO A 106 14.08 11.09 8.41
CA PRO A 106 12.82 10.60 8.93
C PRO A 106 11.78 10.58 7.82
N LEU A 107 11.28 9.39 7.49
CA LEU A 107 10.29 9.16 6.46
C LEU A 107 9.00 8.62 7.08
N LEU A 108 7.87 8.99 6.50
CA LEU A 108 6.54 8.53 6.86
C LEU A 108 5.82 7.95 5.63
N ASP A 109 4.58 7.45 5.85
CA ASP A 109 3.71 6.88 4.84
C ASP A 109 3.58 7.79 3.60
N GLY A 110 3.85 7.21 2.43
CA GLY A 110 3.75 7.92 1.15
C GLY A 110 2.34 8.45 0.85
N GLY A 111 1.31 7.80 1.38
CA GLY A 111 -0.09 8.23 1.22
C GLY A 111 -0.42 9.59 1.86
N ILE A 112 0.50 10.21 2.60
CA ILE A 112 0.34 11.59 3.10
C ILE A 112 0.22 12.57 1.93
N ALA A 113 1.08 12.47 0.92
CA ALA A 113 1.12 13.38 -0.22
C ALA A 113 0.94 12.68 -1.59
N ASP A 114 1.22 11.38 -1.68
CA ASP A 114 1.02 10.55 -2.88
C ASP A 114 0.16 9.33 -2.55
N ARG A 115 -1.10 9.58 -2.19
CA ARG A 115 -2.04 8.49 -1.88
C ARG A 115 -2.24 7.51 -3.03
N PRO A 116 -2.34 7.95 -4.30
CA PRO A 116 -2.41 7.05 -5.44
C PRO A 116 -1.17 6.19 -5.62
N GLY A 117 -0.01 6.62 -5.13
CA GLY A 117 1.26 5.91 -5.29
C GLY A 117 1.77 5.91 -6.74
N ILE A 118 1.49 6.97 -7.48
CA ILE A 118 1.83 7.07 -8.92
C ILE A 118 2.98 8.03 -9.22
N SER A 119 3.50 8.73 -8.22
CA SER A 119 4.61 9.69 -8.40
C SER A 119 5.90 9.07 -8.95
N GLY A 120 6.05 7.74 -8.83
CA GLY A 120 7.20 7.01 -9.39
C GLY A 120 7.01 6.52 -10.82
N ILE A 121 5.88 6.82 -11.47
CA ILE A 121 5.55 6.36 -12.82
C ILE A 121 5.72 7.55 -13.79
N PRO A 122 6.62 7.45 -14.80
CA PRO A 122 6.82 8.51 -15.79
C PRO A 122 5.52 8.87 -16.53
N ASP A 123 5.43 10.13 -16.97
CA ASP A 123 4.30 10.57 -17.78
C ASP A 123 4.31 9.85 -19.15
N GLY A 124 3.10 9.55 -19.66
CA GLY A 124 2.94 8.83 -20.92
C GLY A 124 3.02 7.30 -20.82
N GLU A 125 3.51 6.75 -19.73
CA GLU A 125 3.52 5.30 -19.51
C GLU A 125 2.12 4.74 -19.30
N ARG A 126 1.91 3.50 -19.78
CA ARG A 126 0.66 2.78 -19.53
C ARG A 126 0.52 2.45 -18.05
N LEU A 127 -0.60 2.84 -17.46
CA LEU A 127 -0.86 2.66 -16.04
C LEU A 127 -2.15 1.88 -15.81
N PHE A 128 -2.07 0.77 -15.07
CA PHE A 128 -3.22 0.12 -14.48
C PHE A 128 -3.31 0.51 -13.01
N TYR A 129 -4.32 1.28 -12.65
CA TYR A 129 -4.51 1.83 -11.33
C TYR A 129 -5.65 1.13 -10.58
N HIS A 130 -5.34 0.52 -9.43
CA HIS A 130 -6.32 -0.08 -8.55
C HIS A 130 -6.68 0.87 -7.42
N HIS A 131 -7.94 1.28 -7.35
CA HIS A 131 -8.46 2.23 -6.37
C HIS A 131 -9.49 1.59 -5.45
N LEU A 132 -9.33 1.77 -4.14
CA LEU A 132 -10.34 1.45 -3.13
C LEU A 132 -11.10 2.73 -2.79
N ALA A 133 -12.37 2.79 -3.21
CA ALA A 133 -13.20 4.01 -3.11
C ALA A 133 -13.83 4.22 -1.72
N ASP A 134 -13.50 3.37 -0.75
CA ASP A 134 -14.05 3.46 0.59
C ASP A 134 -13.49 4.63 1.38
N ARG A 135 -14.28 5.10 2.35
CA ARG A 135 -13.93 6.25 3.18
C ARG A 135 -12.65 5.97 3.98
N SER A 136 -11.70 6.89 3.90
CA SER A 136 -10.55 6.91 4.80
C SER A 136 -10.99 7.49 6.16
N PRO A 137 -10.72 6.83 7.31
CA PRO A 137 -11.03 7.39 8.63
C PRO A 137 -10.24 8.66 8.93
N TRP A 138 -9.12 8.88 8.22
CA TRP A 138 -8.18 9.98 8.43
C TRP A 138 -8.43 11.19 7.52
N ARG A 139 -9.43 11.12 6.63
CA ARG A 139 -9.68 12.18 5.64
C ARG A 139 -11.16 12.55 5.59
N ARG A 140 -11.43 13.85 5.45
CA ARG A 140 -12.79 14.37 5.30
C ARG A 140 -13.37 13.92 3.95
N PRO A 141 -14.66 13.60 3.86
CA PRO A 141 -15.35 13.40 2.59
C PRO A 141 -15.12 14.62 1.68
N GLY A 142 -14.87 14.37 0.38
CA GLY A 142 -14.59 15.45 -0.59
C GLY A 142 -13.16 15.98 -0.57
N SER A 143 -12.24 15.37 0.22
CA SER A 143 -10.82 15.72 0.16
C SER A 143 -10.26 15.40 -1.23
N PRO A 144 -9.51 16.33 -1.89
CA PRO A 144 -8.89 16.07 -3.20
C PRO A 144 -8.00 14.83 -3.22
N SER A 145 -7.43 14.46 -2.07
CA SER A 145 -6.63 13.25 -1.94
C SER A 145 -7.43 11.93 -2.00
N LEU A 146 -8.76 11.99 -2.03
CA LEU A 146 -9.66 10.84 -2.24
C LEU A 146 -10.09 10.73 -3.70
N GLU A 147 -9.79 11.72 -4.53
CA GLU A 147 -10.11 11.73 -5.94
C GLU A 147 -9.27 10.69 -6.69
N ILE A 148 -9.86 10.13 -7.73
CA ILE A 148 -9.15 9.22 -8.63
C ILE A 148 -8.32 10.09 -9.56
N PRO A 149 -6.98 9.90 -9.61
CA PRO A 149 -6.15 10.67 -10.51
C PRO A 149 -6.55 10.35 -11.96
N ARG A 150 -6.40 11.33 -12.84
CA ARG A 150 -6.60 11.16 -14.28
C ARG A 150 -5.27 11.40 -14.99
N ARG A 151 -4.85 10.42 -15.77
CA ARG A 151 -3.65 10.49 -16.61
C ARG A 151 -3.95 9.90 -17.98
N GLU A 152 -3.25 10.36 -19.00
CA GLU A 152 -3.19 9.68 -20.30
C GLU A 152 -2.73 8.23 -20.11
N ASN A 153 -3.22 7.32 -20.93
CA ASN A 153 -2.87 5.90 -20.91
C ASN A 153 -3.15 5.17 -19.57
N MET A 154 -4.04 5.73 -18.72
CA MET A 154 -4.42 5.15 -17.44
C MET A 154 -5.75 4.41 -17.55
N THR A 155 -5.75 3.17 -17.04
CA THR A 155 -6.96 2.39 -16.79
C THR A 155 -7.14 2.21 -15.30
N SER A 156 -8.30 2.57 -14.76
CA SER A 156 -8.60 2.47 -13.33
C SER A 156 -9.59 1.35 -13.04
N LEU A 157 -9.21 0.45 -12.12
CA LEU A 157 -10.11 -0.49 -11.47
C LEU A 157 -10.53 0.09 -10.11
N ILE A 158 -11.81 0.39 -9.96
CA ILE A 158 -12.35 1.05 -8.76
C ILE A 158 -13.24 0.06 -8.03
N LEU A 159 -12.83 -0.31 -6.82
CA LEU A 159 -13.61 -1.17 -5.93
C LEU A 159 -14.22 -0.34 -4.80
N SER A 160 -15.49 -0.63 -4.47
CA SER A 160 -16.24 0.03 -3.41
C SER A 160 -17.04 -0.98 -2.57
N GLY A 161 -17.52 -0.57 -1.38
CA GLY A 161 -18.33 -1.42 -0.51
C GLY A 161 -17.58 -2.59 0.13
N LEU A 162 -16.27 -2.46 0.33
CA LEU A 162 -15.47 -3.50 0.99
C LEU A 162 -15.61 -3.42 2.51
N PRO A 163 -15.60 -4.57 3.23
CA PRO A 163 -15.51 -4.60 4.67
C PRO A 163 -14.27 -3.84 5.16
N ARG A 164 -14.40 -3.09 6.25
CA ARG A 164 -13.28 -2.33 6.83
C ARG A 164 -12.35 -3.23 7.59
N VAL A 165 -11.09 -3.24 7.18
CA VAL A 165 -9.98 -3.91 7.87
C VAL A 165 -9.08 -2.87 8.50
N GLY A 166 -8.54 -3.16 9.66
CA GLY A 166 -7.61 -2.27 10.36
C GLY A 166 -6.87 -2.99 11.48
N PRO A 167 -5.95 -2.32 12.19
CA PRO A 167 -5.11 -2.93 13.23
C PRO A 167 -5.92 -3.59 14.37
N PHE A 168 -7.17 -3.16 14.55
CA PHE A 168 -8.09 -3.65 15.59
C PHE A 168 -9.23 -4.52 15.04
N ARG A 169 -9.23 -4.83 13.72
CA ARG A 169 -10.25 -5.62 13.02
C ARG A 169 -9.61 -6.49 11.94
N LEU A 170 -8.55 -7.20 12.29
CA LEU A 170 -7.82 -8.07 11.36
C LEU A 170 -8.65 -9.28 10.93
N GLU A 171 -9.58 -9.73 11.77
CA GLU A 171 -10.51 -10.84 11.49
C GLU A 171 -11.39 -10.59 10.26
N GLN A 172 -11.64 -9.32 9.92
CA GLN A 172 -12.38 -8.95 8.70
C GLN A 172 -11.56 -9.13 7.42
N GLY A 173 -10.26 -9.40 7.53
CA GLY A 173 -9.34 -9.50 6.40
C GLY A 173 -9.74 -10.57 5.38
N ALA A 174 -10.14 -11.76 5.85
CA ALA A 174 -10.55 -12.86 4.98
C ALA A 174 -11.80 -12.52 4.18
N VAL A 175 -12.82 -11.94 4.83
CA VAL A 175 -14.06 -11.53 4.17
C VAL A 175 -13.78 -10.42 3.16
N ALA A 176 -13.02 -9.39 3.55
CA ALA A 176 -12.65 -8.28 2.66
C ALA A 176 -11.87 -8.77 1.44
N PHE A 177 -10.95 -9.72 1.62
CA PHE A 177 -10.18 -10.33 0.53
C PHE A 177 -11.09 -11.04 -0.48
N GLU A 178 -11.99 -11.92 -0.03
CA GLU A 178 -12.86 -12.66 -0.94
C GLU A 178 -13.85 -11.75 -1.68
N VAL A 179 -14.41 -10.76 -1.00
CA VAL A 179 -15.29 -9.76 -1.63
C VAL A 179 -14.52 -8.96 -2.69
N ALA A 180 -13.33 -8.46 -2.36
CA ALA A 180 -12.49 -7.72 -3.29
C ALA A 180 -12.04 -8.57 -4.48
N ARG A 181 -11.65 -9.84 -4.23
CA ARG A 181 -11.22 -10.79 -5.26
C ARG A 181 -12.33 -11.08 -6.26
N LYS A 182 -13.55 -11.33 -5.77
CA LYS A 182 -14.73 -11.55 -6.62
C LYS A 182 -15.04 -10.30 -7.45
N ALA A 183 -15.14 -9.13 -6.80
CA ALA A 183 -15.44 -7.88 -7.47
C ALA A 183 -14.38 -7.52 -8.54
N ALA A 184 -13.10 -7.75 -8.26
CA ALA A 184 -12.03 -7.51 -9.22
C ALA A 184 -12.11 -8.47 -10.42
N ARG A 185 -12.38 -9.76 -10.22
CA ARG A 185 -12.58 -10.73 -11.31
C ARG A 185 -13.75 -10.33 -12.20
N ASP A 186 -14.91 -10.08 -11.59
CA ASP A 186 -16.11 -9.68 -12.31
C ASP A 186 -15.90 -8.36 -13.11
N ALA A 187 -15.04 -7.47 -12.60
CA ALA A 187 -14.70 -6.22 -13.29
C ALA A 187 -13.74 -6.44 -14.47
N LEU A 188 -12.76 -7.33 -14.32
CA LEU A 188 -11.76 -7.60 -15.37
C LEU A 188 -12.36 -8.34 -16.57
N ASP A 189 -13.49 -9.01 -16.40
CA ASP A 189 -14.23 -9.66 -17.51
C ASP A 189 -15.13 -8.67 -18.28
N ARG A 190 -15.19 -7.39 -17.86
CA ARG A 190 -16.00 -6.35 -18.51
C ARG A 190 -15.19 -5.57 -19.53
N THR A 191 -15.87 -5.07 -20.55
CA THR A 191 -15.29 -4.08 -21.48
C THR A 191 -14.96 -2.79 -20.72
N ILE A 192 -13.76 -2.28 -20.89
CA ILE A 192 -13.32 -1.02 -20.31
C ILE A 192 -13.87 0.12 -21.17
N ALA A 193 -14.72 0.96 -20.59
CA ALA A 193 -15.25 2.15 -21.23
C ALA A 193 -14.69 3.41 -20.54
N GLY A 194 -14.15 4.36 -21.31
CA GLY A 194 -13.66 5.62 -20.79
C GLY A 194 -12.48 5.50 -19.79
N GLY A 195 -11.72 4.39 -19.85
CA GLY A 195 -10.55 4.19 -18.99
C GLY A 195 -10.87 3.82 -17.55
N GLU A 196 -12.13 3.55 -17.19
CA GLU A 196 -12.53 3.16 -15.83
C GLU A 196 -13.40 1.90 -15.84
N VAL A 197 -13.17 1.02 -14.86
CA VAL A 197 -14.08 -0.10 -14.51
C VAL A 197 -14.41 0.01 -13.04
N ARG A 198 -15.72 0.06 -12.74
CA ARG A 198 -16.23 0.12 -11.36
C ARG A 198 -16.89 -1.19 -10.98
N ALA A 199 -16.54 -1.72 -9.81
CA ALA A 199 -17.21 -2.85 -9.20
C ALA A 199 -17.50 -2.55 -7.73
N GLY A 200 -18.72 -2.90 -7.25
CA GLY A 200 -19.09 -2.82 -5.85
C GLY A 200 -18.86 -4.16 -5.17
N GLY A 201 -18.25 -4.14 -3.98
CA GLY A 201 -18.39 -5.22 -3.04
C GLY A 201 -19.83 -5.17 -2.53
N TYR A 202 -20.56 -6.27 -2.61
CA TYR A 202 -21.88 -6.36 -2.02
C TYR A 202 -21.72 -6.35 -0.50
N ALA A 203 -22.17 -5.25 0.16
CA ALA A 203 -22.46 -5.32 1.58
C ALA A 203 -23.61 -6.32 1.74
N ALA A 204 -23.35 -7.42 2.41
CA ALA A 204 -24.37 -8.31 2.91
C ALA A 204 -25.10 -7.64 4.09
#